data_1ae91ce3d08d0b44a5d929beec9c230f
#
_entry.id   1ae91ce3d08d0b44a5d929beec9c230f
#
_cell.length_a   1.000
_cell.length_b   1.000
_cell.length_c   1.000
_cell.angle_alpha   90.00
_cell.angle_beta   90.00
_cell.angle_gamma   90.00
#
_symmetry.space_group_name_H-M   'P 1'
#
loop_
_entity.id
_entity.type
_entity.pdbx_description
1 polymer ?
#
loop_
_entity_poly.entity_id
_entity_poly.type
_entity_poly.pdbx_seq_one_letter_code
_entity_poly.pdbx_strand_id
1 'polypeptide(L)'
;MRPPEGKHFDLQSIDDGRPAVSVRRTASIAALVILIIAVLVAGAVGFGFGASAVGRRMFNQANFGAKRVKTELDDMQKTITEITNAVNFSSQRLAKDKQEPLSYDYQLVLDLEKVKLDPRPDTSRIFKVNYYLLEDLAIDRLMNYYYDTIALFGEVERHIKRTKADKSVLEAFAAKQAAKGSDESGKQVNYGVVFDSRGKLAIATLVEVGKPVCKGGAENCPAADIESFMIRSNTGANWTPRKVGPKPEGDKLVPIEKTPLFDAVMNGSPDQVRMEQYKQRYNSIRIILQRLAATKKELGDAIDKAASRPDLFTL
;
A
#
# COMPACT_ATOMS: atom_id res chain seq x y z
N MET A 1 -4.03 48.53 -6.90
CA MET A 1 -2.64 48.60 -6.33
C MET A 1 -1.67 48.57 -7.49
N ARG A 2 -0.88 49.60 -7.70
CA ARG A 2 0.14 49.70 -8.76
C ARG A 2 1.49 49.25 -8.19
N PRO A 3 2.34 48.57 -8.99
CA PRO A 3 3.71 48.22 -8.55
C PRO A 3 4.64 49.45 -8.55
N PRO A 4 5.67 49.46 -7.71
CA PRO A 4 6.60 50.57 -7.65
C PRO A 4 7.65 50.55 -8.78
N GLU A 5 7.94 51.74 -9.28
CA GLU A 5 8.91 52.05 -10.33
C GLU A 5 10.35 51.76 -9.89
N GLY A 6 11.12 51.18 -10.83
CA GLY A 6 12.53 50.92 -10.67
C GLY A 6 13.39 52.22 -10.73
N LYS A 7 14.32 52.36 -9.82
CA LYS A 7 15.33 53.43 -9.83
C LYS A 7 16.46 53.07 -10.82
N HIS A 8 16.62 53.91 -11.84
CA HIS A 8 17.81 53.97 -12.69
C HIS A 8 19.00 54.43 -11.87
N PHE A 9 20.08 53.67 -11.89
CA PHE A 9 21.40 54.14 -11.44
C PHE A 9 22.18 54.63 -12.63
N ASP A 10 22.43 55.95 -12.67
CA ASP A 10 23.36 56.60 -13.60
C ASP A 10 24.80 56.36 -13.12
N LEU A 11 25.58 55.65 -13.94
CA LEU A 11 27.02 55.54 -13.76
C LEU A 11 27.69 56.77 -14.41
N GLN A 12 27.98 57.78 -13.58
CA GLN A 12 28.88 58.87 -14.00
C GLN A 12 30.33 58.36 -14.09
N SER A 13 30.90 58.50 -15.27
CA SER A 13 32.31 58.27 -15.58
C SER A 13 33.20 59.21 -14.78
N ILE A 14 34.05 58.65 -13.94
CA ILE A 14 35.18 59.39 -13.33
C ILE A 14 36.38 59.09 -14.20
N ASP A 15 36.76 60.10 -14.95
CA ASP A 15 38.02 60.19 -15.71
C ASP A 15 39.12 60.65 -14.78
N ASP A 16 39.90 59.71 -14.21
CA ASP A 16 41.10 60.06 -13.42
C ASP A 16 42.35 59.75 -14.23
N GLY A 17 42.89 60.79 -14.81
CA GLY A 17 44.23 60.83 -15.45
C GLY A 17 45.33 60.39 -14.48
N ARG A 18 45.85 59.17 -14.66
CA ARG A 18 47.11 58.72 -14.05
C ARG A 18 48.17 58.45 -15.11
N PRO A 19 49.43 58.81 -14.88
CA PRO A 19 50.48 58.63 -15.86
C PRO A 19 50.86 57.22 -16.12
N ALA A 20 51.04 56.85 -17.38
CA ALA A 20 51.41 55.51 -17.83
C ALA A 20 52.79 55.11 -17.27
N VAL A 21 52.76 54.15 -16.31
CA VAL A 21 53.99 53.47 -15.87
C VAL A 21 54.28 52.37 -16.88
N SER A 22 55.36 52.54 -17.66
CA SER A 22 55.87 51.51 -18.59
C SER A 22 56.51 50.38 -17.79
N VAL A 23 55.70 49.37 -17.44
CA VAL A 23 56.17 48.11 -16.84
C VAL A 23 56.79 47.22 -17.92
N ARG A 24 58.07 46.89 -17.74
CA ARG A 24 58.89 46.02 -18.61
C ARG A 24 58.16 44.73 -18.91
N ARG A 25 57.78 44.53 -20.17
CA ARG A 25 56.86 43.45 -20.66
C ARG A 25 57.43 42.04 -20.74
N THR A 26 58.62 41.73 -20.23
CA THR A 26 59.25 40.42 -20.39
C THR A 26 59.24 39.48 -19.13
N ALA A 27 59.06 40.08 -17.93
CA ALA A 27 58.97 39.28 -16.70
C ALA A 27 57.51 38.82 -16.38
N SER A 28 56.50 39.38 -17.09
CA SER A 28 55.12 39.20 -16.70
C SER A 28 54.44 37.98 -17.32
N ILE A 29 54.87 37.43 -18.47
CA ILE A 29 54.26 36.32 -19.13
C ILE A 29 54.52 35.01 -18.37
N ALA A 30 55.77 34.80 -17.94
CA ALA A 30 56.12 33.62 -17.16
C ALA A 30 55.43 33.63 -15.78
N ALA A 31 55.36 34.79 -15.12
CA ALA A 31 54.65 34.95 -13.85
C ALA A 31 53.13 34.75 -14.00
N LEU A 32 52.54 35.23 -15.10
CA LEU A 32 51.10 35.04 -15.40
C LEU A 32 50.80 33.58 -15.70
N VAL A 33 51.66 32.89 -16.46
CA VAL A 33 51.48 31.46 -16.74
C VAL A 33 51.60 30.60 -15.46
N ILE A 34 52.58 30.95 -14.60
CA ILE A 34 52.71 30.25 -13.30
C ILE A 34 51.50 30.51 -12.42
N LEU A 35 50.98 31.75 -12.41
CA LEU A 35 49.74 32.05 -11.62
C LEU A 35 48.52 31.32 -12.16
N ILE A 36 48.35 31.22 -13.47
CA ILE A 36 47.26 30.49 -14.09
C ILE A 36 47.38 29.02 -13.76
N ILE A 37 48.57 28.43 -13.88
CA ILE A 37 48.81 27.02 -13.52
C ILE A 37 48.53 26.79 -12.03
N ALA A 38 49.00 27.69 -11.15
CA ALA A 38 48.74 27.60 -9.71
C ALA A 38 47.23 27.68 -9.39
N VAL A 39 46.48 28.56 -10.05
CA VAL A 39 45.04 28.67 -9.89
C VAL A 39 44.32 27.45 -10.43
N LEU A 40 44.73 26.91 -11.57
CA LEU A 40 44.16 25.66 -12.13
C LEU A 40 44.46 24.45 -11.24
N VAL A 41 45.69 24.34 -10.73
CA VAL A 41 46.06 23.25 -9.80
C VAL A 41 45.34 23.40 -8.48
N ALA A 42 45.28 24.58 -7.90
CA ALA A 42 44.54 24.88 -6.68
C ALA A 42 43.03 24.62 -6.88
N GLY A 43 42.49 25.02 -8.03
CA GLY A 43 41.09 24.75 -8.40
C GLY A 43 40.82 23.28 -8.56
N ALA A 44 41.65 22.54 -9.27
CA ALA A 44 41.50 21.08 -9.46
C ALA A 44 41.66 20.32 -8.14
N VAL A 45 42.65 20.66 -7.33
CA VAL A 45 42.88 20.09 -6.01
C VAL A 45 41.76 20.48 -5.06
N GLY A 46 41.37 21.73 -5.00
CA GLY A 46 40.26 22.22 -4.17
C GLY A 46 38.92 21.60 -4.57
N PHE A 47 38.65 21.46 -5.88
CA PHE A 47 37.46 20.79 -6.38
C PHE A 47 37.49 19.30 -6.09
N GLY A 48 38.63 18.64 -6.28
CA GLY A 48 38.79 17.21 -5.96
C GLY A 48 38.60 16.93 -4.47
N PHE A 49 39.19 17.69 -3.58
CA PHE A 49 39.00 17.58 -2.14
C PHE A 49 37.60 17.97 -1.70
N GLY A 50 37.05 19.05 -2.26
CA GLY A 50 35.67 19.47 -1.98
C GLY A 50 34.65 18.41 -2.40
N ALA A 51 34.78 17.89 -3.62
CA ALA A 51 33.89 16.83 -4.12
C ALA A 51 34.02 15.55 -3.31
N SER A 52 35.24 15.16 -2.91
CA SER A 52 35.43 13.97 -2.07
C SER A 52 34.93 14.16 -0.64
N ALA A 53 35.01 15.33 -0.06
CA ALA A 53 34.49 15.66 1.27
C ALA A 53 32.95 15.66 1.25
N VAL A 54 32.31 16.23 0.23
CA VAL A 54 30.88 16.21 0.03
C VAL A 54 30.39 14.77 -0.19
N GLY A 55 31.07 14.00 -1.06
CA GLY A 55 30.75 12.60 -1.29
C GLY A 55 30.82 11.75 -0.03
N ARG A 56 31.85 11.95 0.80
CA ARG A 56 31.98 11.26 2.10
C ARG A 56 30.86 11.65 3.07
N ARG A 57 30.51 12.93 3.16
CA ARG A 57 29.38 13.38 4.00
C ARG A 57 28.07 12.76 3.54
N MET A 58 27.80 12.77 2.25
CA MET A 58 26.59 12.14 1.69
C MET A 58 26.54 10.64 1.95
N PHE A 59 27.67 9.94 1.79
CA PHE A 59 27.77 8.52 2.09
C PHE A 59 27.52 8.23 3.57
N ASN A 60 28.17 8.98 4.48
CA ASN A 60 27.98 8.77 5.92
C ASN A 60 26.54 9.10 6.36
N GLN A 61 25.92 10.13 5.77
CA GLN A 61 24.51 10.44 6.02
C GLN A 61 23.59 9.32 5.57
N ALA A 62 23.84 8.74 4.38
CA ALA A 62 23.03 7.63 3.89
C ALA A 62 23.26 6.36 4.70
N ASN A 63 24.49 6.08 5.12
CA ASN A 63 24.81 4.96 6.00
C ASN A 63 24.13 5.12 7.37
N PHE A 64 24.18 6.30 7.96
CA PHE A 64 23.43 6.62 9.18
C PHE A 64 21.91 6.45 8.98
N GLY A 65 21.40 6.90 7.83
CA GLY A 65 20.01 6.70 7.45
C GLY A 65 19.62 5.22 7.37
N ALA A 66 20.45 4.40 6.73
CA ALA A 66 20.22 2.96 6.62
C ALA A 66 20.22 2.27 8.00
N LYS A 67 21.15 2.62 8.88
CA LYS A 67 21.20 2.12 10.27
C LYS A 67 19.94 2.48 11.04
N ARG A 68 19.46 3.72 10.88
CA ARG A 68 18.22 4.20 11.52
C ARG A 68 16.98 3.46 10.99
N VAL A 69 16.87 3.30 9.67
CA VAL A 69 15.78 2.52 9.05
C VAL A 69 15.81 1.08 9.56
N LYS A 70 16.99 0.45 9.65
CA LYS A 70 17.11 -0.90 10.22
C LYS A 70 16.55 -0.96 11.65
N THR A 71 16.94 -0.04 12.51
CA THR A 71 16.43 0.00 13.90
C THR A 71 14.91 0.14 13.94
N GLU A 72 14.35 1.00 13.10
CA GLU A 72 12.90 1.21 13.00
C GLU A 72 12.17 -0.05 12.49
N LEU A 73 12.74 -0.73 11.49
CA LEU A 73 12.23 -2.01 11.00
C LEU A 73 12.27 -3.09 12.08
N ASP A 74 13.34 -3.17 12.85
CA ASP A 74 13.49 -4.13 13.92
C ASP A 74 12.47 -3.88 15.05
N ASP A 75 12.19 -2.61 15.39
CA ASP A 75 11.18 -2.26 16.38
C ASP A 75 9.76 -2.57 15.87
N MET A 76 9.43 -2.21 14.62
CA MET A 76 8.15 -2.60 14.03
C MET A 76 8.00 -4.12 13.98
N GLN A 77 9.07 -4.85 13.68
CA GLN A 77 9.06 -6.30 13.62
C GLN A 77 8.71 -6.96 14.95
N LYS A 78 9.10 -6.39 16.09
CA LYS A 78 8.69 -6.89 17.41
C LYS A 78 7.18 -6.87 17.53
N THR A 79 6.56 -5.73 17.24
CA THR A 79 5.09 -5.58 17.25
C THR A 79 4.40 -6.52 16.26
N ILE A 80 4.92 -6.64 15.02
CA ILE A 80 4.39 -7.56 14.01
C ILE A 80 4.48 -9.01 14.49
N THR A 81 5.58 -9.38 15.16
CA THR A 81 5.76 -10.72 15.72
C THR A 81 4.75 -11.01 16.84
N GLU A 82 4.48 -10.05 17.71
CA GLU A 82 3.46 -10.19 18.76
C GLU A 82 2.06 -10.39 18.16
N ILE A 83 1.69 -9.61 17.13
CA ILE A 83 0.43 -9.79 16.38
C ILE A 83 0.40 -11.18 15.72
N THR A 84 1.49 -11.58 15.09
CA THR A 84 1.60 -12.91 14.44
C THR A 84 1.39 -14.03 15.46
N ASN A 85 2.00 -13.93 16.62
CA ASN A 85 1.84 -14.91 17.70
C ASN A 85 0.38 -14.98 18.19
N ALA A 86 -0.29 -13.83 18.39
CA ALA A 86 -1.70 -13.79 18.77
C ALA A 86 -2.59 -14.50 17.72
N VAL A 87 -2.36 -14.24 16.43
CA VAL A 87 -3.07 -14.87 15.31
C VAL A 87 -2.80 -16.38 15.25
N ASN A 88 -1.55 -16.80 15.44
CA ASN A 88 -1.18 -18.21 15.44
C ASN A 88 -1.80 -18.96 16.64
N PHE A 89 -1.79 -18.37 17.83
CA PHE A 89 -2.45 -18.95 19.00
C PHE A 89 -3.97 -19.09 18.78
N SER A 90 -4.61 -18.09 18.18
CA SER A 90 -6.02 -18.20 17.80
C SER A 90 -6.25 -19.37 16.83
N SER A 91 -5.44 -19.47 15.78
CA SER A 91 -5.53 -20.57 14.82
C SER A 91 -5.35 -21.95 15.46
N GLN A 92 -4.42 -22.05 16.43
CA GLN A 92 -4.20 -23.30 17.17
C GLN A 92 -5.38 -23.64 18.09
N ARG A 93 -5.99 -22.64 18.78
CA ARG A 93 -7.22 -22.85 19.58
C ARG A 93 -8.36 -23.37 18.72
N LEU A 94 -8.64 -22.68 17.60
CA LEU A 94 -9.70 -23.09 16.68
C LEU A 94 -9.49 -24.51 16.14
N ALA A 95 -8.26 -24.86 15.78
CA ALA A 95 -7.92 -26.19 15.29
C ALA A 95 -8.10 -27.26 16.37
N LYS A 96 -7.70 -26.97 17.64
CA LYS A 96 -7.89 -27.87 18.79
C LYS A 96 -9.37 -28.14 19.05
N ASP A 97 -10.19 -27.09 18.94
CA ASP A 97 -11.64 -27.17 19.17
C ASP A 97 -12.40 -27.66 17.92
N LYS A 98 -11.69 -28.10 16.87
CA LYS A 98 -12.24 -28.58 15.58
C LYS A 98 -13.16 -27.56 14.90
N GLN A 99 -12.91 -26.29 15.12
CA GLN A 99 -13.64 -25.20 14.48
C GLN A 99 -13.02 -24.83 13.13
N GLU A 100 -13.82 -24.23 12.26
CA GLU A 100 -13.33 -23.72 10.97
C GLU A 100 -12.33 -22.58 11.19
N PRO A 101 -11.34 -22.43 10.28
CA PRO A 101 -10.46 -21.28 10.26
C PRO A 101 -11.28 -19.99 10.22
N LEU A 102 -10.85 -18.96 10.97
CA LEU A 102 -11.53 -17.66 11.08
C LEU A 102 -12.85 -17.68 11.87
N SER A 103 -13.23 -18.79 12.51
CA SER A 103 -14.35 -18.81 13.45
C SER A 103 -14.16 -17.78 14.57
N TYR A 104 -15.26 -17.42 15.22
CA TYR A 104 -15.22 -16.41 16.29
C TYR A 104 -14.35 -16.87 17.45
N ASP A 105 -13.33 -16.09 17.77
CA ASP A 105 -12.41 -16.27 18.91
C ASP A 105 -12.21 -14.94 19.62
N TYR A 106 -12.95 -14.72 20.72
CA TYR A 106 -12.81 -13.47 21.49
C TYR A 106 -11.46 -13.37 22.20
N GLN A 107 -10.80 -14.50 22.51
CA GLN A 107 -9.48 -14.50 23.10
C GLN A 107 -8.44 -13.84 22.16
N LEU A 108 -8.59 -13.98 20.85
CA LEU A 108 -7.76 -13.23 19.89
C LEU A 108 -7.82 -11.71 20.11
N VAL A 109 -9.03 -11.18 20.37
CA VAL A 109 -9.20 -9.74 20.62
C VAL A 109 -8.47 -9.32 21.89
N LEU A 110 -8.55 -10.13 22.95
CA LEU A 110 -7.85 -9.86 24.21
C LEU A 110 -6.33 -9.96 24.06
N ASP A 111 -5.85 -10.89 23.25
CA ASP A 111 -4.42 -11.05 22.98
C ASP A 111 -3.89 -9.89 22.14
N LEU A 112 -4.63 -9.47 21.10
CA LEU A 112 -4.28 -8.31 20.27
C LEU A 112 -4.31 -6.99 21.04
N GLU A 113 -5.20 -6.85 22.03
CA GLU A 113 -5.28 -5.62 22.85
C GLU A 113 -4.06 -5.41 23.75
N LYS A 114 -3.36 -6.49 24.10
CA LYS A 114 -2.11 -6.41 24.88
C LYS A 114 -0.92 -5.90 24.05
N VAL A 115 -1.02 -6.01 22.72
CA VAL A 115 0.05 -5.58 21.82
C VAL A 115 0.08 -4.06 21.76
N LYS A 116 1.24 -3.48 22.04
CA LYS A 116 1.45 -2.04 21.87
C LYS A 116 1.74 -1.75 20.40
N LEU A 117 0.83 -1.05 19.73
CA LEU A 117 0.98 -0.65 18.32
C LEU A 117 1.88 0.60 18.18
N ASP A 118 3.06 0.55 18.83
CA ASP A 118 4.10 1.56 18.77
C ASP A 118 5.46 0.89 18.50
N PRO A 119 6.41 1.59 17.80
CA PRO A 119 6.19 2.88 17.15
C PRO A 119 5.31 2.76 15.90
N ARG A 120 4.47 3.77 15.65
CA ARG A 120 3.76 3.87 14.37
C ARG A 120 4.76 4.23 13.27
N PRO A 121 4.71 3.53 12.13
CA PRO A 121 5.58 3.83 11.01
C PRO A 121 5.39 5.27 10.53
N ASP A 122 6.47 6.03 10.43
CA ASP A 122 6.46 7.40 9.91
C ASP A 122 7.03 7.42 8.49
N THR A 123 6.14 7.34 7.50
CA THR A 123 6.54 7.37 6.07
C THR A 123 7.27 8.64 5.69
N SER A 124 7.09 9.77 6.41
CA SER A 124 7.82 11.01 6.13
C SER A 124 9.32 10.87 6.35
N ARG A 125 9.73 9.96 7.20
CA ARG A 125 11.15 9.68 7.48
C ARG A 125 11.83 8.98 6.32
N ILE A 126 11.10 8.16 5.57
CA ILE A 126 11.61 7.48 4.38
C ILE A 126 12.15 8.51 3.38
N PHE A 127 11.43 9.60 3.13
CA PHE A 127 11.83 10.63 2.18
C PHE A 127 12.97 11.55 2.66
N LYS A 128 13.35 11.48 3.94
CA LYS A 128 14.44 12.29 4.51
C LYS A 128 15.80 11.60 4.49
N VAL A 129 15.84 10.34 4.08
CA VAL A 129 17.06 9.54 4.04
C VAL A 129 17.58 9.50 2.60
N ASN A 130 18.88 9.71 2.43
CA ASN A 130 19.53 9.55 1.12
C ASN A 130 19.67 8.06 0.80
N TYR A 131 18.80 7.55 -0.08
CA TYR A 131 18.70 6.11 -0.40
C TYR A 131 19.70 5.63 -1.46
N TYR A 132 20.65 6.45 -1.90
CA TYR A 132 21.59 6.03 -2.95
C TYR A 132 22.43 4.79 -2.58
N LEU A 133 22.42 4.36 -1.32
CA LEU A 133 23.02 3.09 -0.89
C LEU A 133 22.09 1.89 -1.05
N LEU A 134 20.80 2.12 -1.29
CA LEU A 134 19.81 1.08 -1.54
C LEU A 134 19.54 1.01 -3.04
N GLU A 135 19.35 -0.19 -3.53
CA GLU A 135 18.85 -0.42 -4.88
C GLU A 135 17.39 0.03 -5.00
N ASP A 136 16.95 0.48 -6.18
CA ASP A 136 15.59 0.98 -6.42
C ASP A 136 14.52 -0.03 -5.95
N LEU A 137 14.75 -1.31 -6.26
CA LEU A 137 13.83 -2.38 -5.83
C LEU A 137 13.73 -2.51 -4.30
N ALA A 138 14.81 -2.23 -3.57
CA ALA A 138 14.79 -2.25 -2.11
C ALA A 138 14.00 -1.06 -1.54
N ILE A 139 14.02 0.08 -2.22
CA ILE A 139 13.23 1.27 -1.85
C ILE A 139 11.73 0.97 -1.98
N ASP A 140 11.30 0.40 -3.11
CA ASP A 140 9.90 0.03 -3.34
C ASP A 140 9.41 -0.99 -2.30
N ARG A 141 10.23 -1.98 -1.98
CA ARG A 141 9.92 -2.97 -0.94
C ARG A 141 9.84 -2.35 0.45
N LEU A 142 10.74 -1.41 0.76
CA LEU A 142 10.70 -0.66 2.01
C LEU A 142 9.41 0.14 2.13
N MET A 143 9.01 0.85 1.08
CA MET A 143 7.75 1.58 1.03
C MET A 143 6.55 0.65 1.26
N ASN A 144 6.49 -0.48 0.54
CA ASN A 144 5.42 -1.46 0.69
C ASN A 144 5.37 -2.03 2.12
N TYR A 145 6.53 -2.31 2.72
CA TYR A 145 6.60 -2.78 4.11
C TYR A 145 6.01 -1.77 5.10
N TYR A 146 6.31 -0.47 4.94
CA TYR A 146 5.74 0.58 5.78
C TYR A 146 4.24 0.71 5.59
N TYR A 147 3.75 0.73 4.35
CA TYR A 147 2.31 0.80 4.06
C TYR A 147 1.56 -0.41 4.59
N ASP A 148 2.08 -1.61 4.41
CA ASP A 148 1.47 -2.82 4.95
C ASP A 148 1.49 -2.82 6.49
N THR A 149 2.54 -2.29 7.13
CA THR A 149 2.58 -2.15 8.60
C THR A 149 1.53 -1.16 9.11
N ILE A 150 1.38 -0.01 8.46
CA ILE A 150 0.32 0.96 8.78
C ILE A 150 -1.06 0.32 8.61
N ALA A 151 -1.27 -0.38 7.50
CA ALA A 151 -2.51 -1.09 7.21
C ALA A 151 -2.80 -2.17 8.27
N LEU A 152 -1.79 -2.95 8.67
CA LEU A 152 -1.90 -3.96 9.73
C LEU A 152 -2.37 -3.34 11.05
N PHE A 153 -1.70 -2.28 11.50
CA PHE A 153 -2.07 -1.63 12.77
C PHE A 153 -3.49 -1.08 12.73
N GLY A 154 -3.88 -0.44 11.61
CA GLY A 154 -5.24 0.04 11.41
C GLY A 154 -6.29 -1.09 11.39
N GLU A 155 -5.99 -2.23 10.77
CA GLU A 155 -6.90 -3.39 10.78
C GLU A 155 -6.99 -4.05 12.15
N VAL A 156 -5.89 -4.15 12.91
CA VAL A 156 -5.90 -4.66 14.28
C VAL A 156 -6.76 -3.76 15.18
N GLU A 157 -6.56 -2.44 15.16
CA GLU A 157 -7.38 -1.49 15.92
C GLU A 157 -8.87 -1.62 15.57
N ARG A 158 -9.17 -1.69 14.27
CA ARG A 158 -10.54 -1.85 13.77
C ARG A 158 -11.16 -3.16 14.21
N HIS A 159 -10.40 -4.26 14.13
CA HIS A 159 -10.84 -5.58 14.56
C HIS A 159 -11.18 -5.58 16.04
N ILE A 160 -10.29 -5.06 16.90
CA ILE A 160 -10.52 -4.96 18.35
C ILE A 160 -11.78 -4.14 18.63
N LYS A 161 -11.85 -2.91 18.10
CA LYS A 161 -12.95 -1.98 18.36
C LYS A 161 -14.30 -2.54 17.94
N ARG A 162 -14.40 -3.08 16.71
CA ARG A 162 -15.65 -3.61 16.17
C ARG A 162 -16.08 -4.90 16.84
N THR A 163 -15.14 -5.80 17.11
CA THR A 163 -15.46 -7.07 17.76
C THR A 163 -15.92 -6.87 19.21
N LYS A 164 -15.34 -5.90 19.93
CA LYS A 164 -15.83 -5.53 21.27
C LYS A 164 -17.25 -4.95 21.23
N ALA A 165 -17.54 -4.10 20.25
CA ALA A 165 -18.87 -3.51 20.08
C ALA A 165 -19.94 -4.57 19.76
N ASP A 166 -19.58 -5.57 18.96
CA ASP A 166 -20.49 -6.62 18.49
C ASP A 166 -20.42 -7.91 19.33
N LYS A 167 -19.70 -7.93 20.46
CA LYS A 167 -19.38 -9.13 21.25
C LYS A 167 -20.59 -10.02 21.51
N SER A 168 -21.62 -9.48 22.13
CA SER A 168 -22.81 -10.26 22.51
C SER A 168 -23.54 -10.89 21.32
N VAL A 169 -23.58 -10.17 20.20
CA VAL A 169 -24.21 -10.66 18.96
C VAL A 169 -23.38 -11.77 18.34
N LEU A 170 -22.06 -11.61 18.27
CA LEU A 170 -21.15 -12.61 17.71
C LEU A 170 -21.12 -13.88 18.56
N GLU A 171 -21.12 -13.78 19.90
CA GLU A 171 -21.21 -14.92 20.81
C GLU A 171 -22.52 -15.68 20.64
N ALA A 172 -23.64 -14.97 20.62
CA ALA A 172 -24.95 -15.60 20.43
C ALA A 172 -25.07 -16.28 19.06
N PHE A 173 -24.55 -15.67 18.01
CA PHE A 173 -24.56 -16.24 16.67
C PHE A 173 -23.65 -17.49 16.57
N ALA A 174 -22.43 -17.43 17.12
CA ALA A 174 -21.52 -18.57 17.16
C ALA A 174 -22.11 -19.76 17.93
N ALA A 175 -22.77 -19.50 19.07
CA ALA A 175 -23.46 -20.56 19.82
C ALA A 175 -24.63 -21.20 19.03
N LYS A 176 -25.38 -20.37 18.28
CA LYS A 176 -26.46 -20.89 17.40
C LYS A 176 -25.91 -21.75 16.26
N GLN A 177 -24.77 -21.33 15.65
CA GLN A 177 -24.14 -22.14 14.59
C GLN A 177 -23.63 -23.49 15.14
N ALA A 178 -23.00 -23.51 16.30
CA ALA A 178 -22.50 -24.70 16.93
C ALA A 178 -23.66 -25.70 17.26
N ALA A 179 -24.85 -25.19 17.58
CA ALA A 179 -26.03 -26.00 17.89
C ALA A 179 -26.75 -26.53 16.65
N LYS A 180 -26.66 -25.89 15.48
CA LYS A 180 -27.45 -26.23 14.29
C LYS A 180 -26.83 -27.33 13.40
N GLY A 181 -25.55 -27.64 13.52
CA GLY A 181 -24.91 -28.54 12.56
C GLY A 181 -24.93 -27.95 11.11
N SER A 182 -24.12 -28.48 10.22
CA SER A 182 -23.82 -27.90 8.89
C SER A 182 -24.93 -28.04 7.80
N ASP A 183 -26.21 -28.15 8.14
CA ASP A 183 -27.30 -28.45 7.20
C ASP A 183 -28.20 -27.26 6.82
N GLU A 184 -27.61 -26.16 6.32
CA GLU A 184 -28.36 -25.22 5.49
C GLU A 184 -27.62 -24.99 4.16
N SER A 185 -27.77 -25.90 3.20
CA SER A 185 -27.56 -25.59 1.79
C SER A 185 -28.65 -24.60 1.34
N GLY A 186 -28.51 -23.32 1.70
CA GLY A 186 -29.36 -22.27 1.17
C GLY A 186 -29.27 -22.29 -0.35
N LYS A 187 -30.40 -22.12 -1.05
CA LYS A 187 -30.45 -21.96 -2.51
C LYS A 187 -29.35 -21.00 -2.95
N GLN A 188 -28.39 -21.53 -3.69
CA GLN A 188 -27.31 -20.70 -4.24
C GLN A 188 -27.91 -19.74 -5.28
N VAL A 189 -28.15 -18.50 -4.87
CA VAL A 189 -28.59 -17.43 -5.78
C VAL A 189 -27.36 -16.74 -6.34
N ASN A 190 -27.25 -16.62 -7.66
CA ASN A 190 -26.18 -15.85 -8.31
C ASN A 190 -26.67 -14.43 -8.54
N TYR A 191 -25.76 -13.46 -8.41
CA TYR A 191 -26.05 -12.05 -8.62
C TYR A 191 -25.19 -11.47 -9.72
N GLY A 192 -25.69 -10.44 -10.39
CA GLY A 192 -24.97 -9.67 -11.38
C GLY A 192 -25.44 -8.23 -11.42
N VAL A 193 -24.65 -7.37 -12.05
CA VAL A 193 -25.04 -5.99 -12.33
C VAL A 193 -25.33 -5.87 -13.81
N VAL A 194 -26.56 -5.47 -14.14
CA VAL A 194 -26.97 -5.14 -15.51
C VAL A 194 -26.80 -3.65 -15.70
N PHE A 195 -26.08 -3.27 -16.75
CA PHE A 195 -25.92 -1.89 -17.17
C PHE A 195 -26.90 -1.63 -18.31
N ASP A 196 -27.98 -0.93 -18.02
CA ASP A 196 -28.95 -0.42 -19.01
C ASP A 196 -28.57 1.00 -19.40
N SER A 197 -28.41 1.26 -20.69
CA SER A 197 -28.15 2.60 -21.19
C SER A 197 -29.44 3.23 -21.70
N ARG A 198 -30.00 4.09 -20.90
CA ARG A 198 -31.13 4.97 -21.28
C ARG A 198 -30.58 6.34 -21.66
N GLY A 199 -30.37 6.56 -22.96
CA GLY A 199 -29.83 7.81 -23.46
C GLY A 199 -28.35 8.02 -23.06
N LYS A 200 -28.04 9.13 -22.34
CA LYS A 200 -26.67 9.48 -21.89
C LYS A 200 -26.29 8.90 -20.53
N LEU A 201 -27.25 8.27 -19.82
CA LEU A 201 -27.03 7.75 -18.47
C LEU A 201 -26.99 6.21 -18.52
N ALA A 202 -25.95 5.62 -17.93
CA ALA A 202 -25.90 4.19 -17.67
C ALA A 202 -26.49 3.94 -16.27
N ILE A 203 -27.55 3.15 -16.20
CA ILE A 203 -28.15 2.71 -14.94
C ILE A 203 -27.61 1.32 -14.63
N ALA A 204 -26.98 1.16 -13.46
CA ALA A 204 -26.53 -0.10 -12.94
C ALA A 204 -27.62 -0.69 -12.02
N THR A 205 -28.14 -1.84 -12.36
CA THR A 205 -29.15 -2.53 -11.55
C THR A 205 -28.62 -3.87 -11.07
N LEU A 206 -28.68 -4.12 -9.76
CA LEU A 206 -28.38 -5.43 -9.18
C LEU A 206 -29.54 -6.38 -9.45
N VAL A 207 -29.23 -7.54 -10.00
CA VAL A 207 -30.21 -8.56 -10.36
C VAL A 207 -29.77 -9.94 -9.90
N GLU A 208 -30.73 -10.80 -9.61
CA GLU A 208 -30.45 -12.23 -9.49
C GLU A 208 -30.24 -12.84 -10.89
N VAL A 209 -29.22 -13.68 -11.03
CA VAL A 209 -28.86 -14.34 -12.29
C VAL A 209 -29.18 -15.81 -12.17
N GLY A 210 -30.06 -16.28 -13.03
CA GLY A 210 -30.43 -17.67 -13.15
C GLY A 210 -29.59 -18.42 -14.19
N LYS A 211 -30.14 -19.55 -14.65
CA LYS A 211 -29.47 -20.38 -15.67
C LYS A 211 -29.28 -19.59 -16.96
N PRO A 212 -28.13 -19.77 -17.68
CA PRO A 212 -27.96 -19.21 -19.01
C PRO A 212 -28.96 -19.85 -19.98
N VAL A 213 -29.34 -19.07 -20.99
CA VAL A 213 -30.11 -19.55 -22.15
C VAL A 213 -29.14 -19.74 -23.29
N CYS A 214 -28.97 -20.96 -23.72
CA CYS A 214 -28.02 -21.35 -24.77
C CYS A 214 -28.65 -21.30 -26.15
N LYS A 215 -27.83 -21.08 -27.18
CA LYS A 215 -28.24 -21.22 -28.59
C LYS A 215 -28.83 -22.64 -28.81
N GLY A 216 -29.98 -22.66 -29.47
CA GLY A 216 -30.65 -23.93 -29.78
C GLY A 216 -31.30 -24.62 -28.59
N GLY A 217 -31.45 -23.97 -27.42
CA GLY A 217 -32.20 -24.50 -26.29
C GLY A 217 -31.46 -25.55 -25.45
N ALA A 218 -30.14 -25.67 -25.60
CA ALA A 218 -29.33 -26.58 -24.77
C ALA A 218 -29.38 -26.19 -23.29
N GLU A 219 -29.42 -27.16 -22.38
CA GLU A 219 -29.43 -26.89 -20.93
C GLU A 219 -28.09 -26.41 -20.39
N ASN A 220 -26.97 -26.77 -21.02
CA ASN A 220 -25.63 -26.38 -20.70
C ASN A 220 -24.87 -26.08 -21.99
N CYS A 221 -24.16 -24.94 -22.02
CA CYS A 221 -23.37 -24.54 -23.18
C CYS A 221 -22.07 -23.83 -22.77
N PRO A 222 -21.05 -23.85 -23.63
CA PRO A 222 -19.88 -23.00 -23.44
C PRO A 222 -20.27 -21.52 -23.49
N ALA A 223 -19.49 -20.68 -22.84
CA ALA A 223 -19.77 -19.24 -22.72
C ALA A 223 -20.01 -18.52 -24.05
N ALA A 224 -19.39 -19.00 -25.16
CA ALA A 224 -19.57 -18.46 -26.49
C ALA A 224 -20.97 -18.72 -27.11
N ASP A 225 -21.69 -19.69 -26.58
CA ASP A 225 -23.01 -20.08 -27.08
C ASP A 225 -24.16 -19.61 -26.18
N ILE A 226 -23.86 -18.79 -25.18
CA ILE A 226 -24.87 -18.18 -24.31
C ILE A 226 -25.51 -17.00 -25.08
N GLU A 227 -26.80 -17.09 -25.31
CA GLU A 227 -27.59 -16.00 -25.95
C GLU A 227 -28.13 -15.00 -24.93
N SER A 228 -28.58 -15.50 -23.79
CA SER A 228 -29.13 -14.67 -22.74
C SER A 228 -28.99 -15.32 -21.36
N PHE A 229 -29.11 -14.49 -20.33
CA PHE A 229 -29.25 -14.96 -18.95
C PHE A 229 -30.68 -14.72 -18.50
N MET A 230 -31.19 -15.63 -17.69
CA MET A 230 -32.39 -15.37 -16.93
C MET A 230 -32.04 -14.46 -15.77
N ILE A 231 -32.71 -13.32 -15.70
CA ILE A 231 -32.53 -12.38 -14.58
C ILE A 231 -33.85 -12.13 -13.87
N ARG A 232 -33.75 -11.85 -12.58
CA ARG A 232 -34.86 -11.42 -11.76
C ARG A 232 -34.44 -10.17 -10.97
N SER A 233 -35.24 -9.11 -11.03
CA SER A 233 -35.08 -7.96 -10.15
C SER A 233 -35.34 -8.41 -8.71
N ASN A 234 -34.55 -7.93 -7.75
CA ASN A 234 -34.80 -8.21 -6.32
C ASN A 234 -36.16 -7.69 -5.81
N THR A 235 -36.87 -6.89 -6.62
CA THR A 235 -38.23 -6.43 -6.34
C THR A 235 -39.29 -7.18 -7.16
N GLY A 236 -38.90 -8.08 -8.08
CA GLY A 236 -39.80 -8.75 -9.01
C GLY A 236 -39.88 -10.26 -8.80
N ALA A 237 -41.06 -10.82 -8.95
CA ALA A 237 -41.27 -12.27 -8.78
C ALA A 237 -40.88 -13.10 -10.01
N ASN A 238 -40.84 -12.50 -11.21
CA ASN A 238 -40.72 -13.23 -12.46
C ASN A 238 -39.29 -13.18 -13.04
N TRP A 239 -38.84 -14.32 -13.54
CA TRP A 239 -37.63 -14.44 -14.31
C TRP A 239 -37.83 -13.93 -15.73
N THR A 240 -36.96 -13.03 -16.19
CA THR A 240 -37.00 -12.50 -17.56
C THR A 240 -35.67 -12.74 -18.27
N PRO A 241 -35.68 -13.18 -19.55
CA PRO A 241 -34.46 -13.31 -20.31
C PRO A 241 -33.89 -11.93 -20.70
N ARG A 242 -32.56 -11.78 -20.59
CA ARG A 242 -31.82 -10.62 -21.08
C ARG A 242 -30.74 -11.09 -22.04
N LYS A 243 -30.71 -10.52 -23.24
CA LYS A 243 -29.71 -10.86 -24.27
C LYS A 243 -28.30 -10.46 -23.81
N VAL A 244 -27.35 -11.34 -24.08
CA VAL A 244 -25.92 -11.07 -23.92
C VAL A 244 -25.39 -10.54 -25.24
N GLY A 245 -24.77 -9.37 -25.25
CA GLY A 245 -24.14 -8.89 -26.46
C GLY A 245 -23.63 -7.46 -26.39
N PRO A 246 -22.79 -7.07 -27.37
CA PRO A 246 -22.37 -5.69 -27.51
C PRO A 246 -23.54 -4.81 -27.94
N LYS A 247 -23.58 -3.60 -27.39
CA LYS A 247 -24.56 -2.56 -27.80
C LYS A 247 -24.68 -2.45 -29.32
N PRO A 248 -25.88 -2.06 -29.83
CA PRO A 248 -27.06 -1.56 -29.08
C PRO A 248 -28.07 -2.64 -28.63
N GLU A 249 -27.83 -3.91 -28.91
CA GLU A 249 -28.85 -4.95 -28.80
C GLU A 249 -28.85 -5.76 -27.50
N GLY A 250 -27.84 -5.59 -26.62
CA GLY A 250 -27.73 -6.32 -25.36
C GLY A 250 -27.33 -5.48 -24.16
N ASP A 251 -27.88 -5.81 -23.03
CA ASP A 251 -27.46 -5.26 -21.75
C ASP A 251 -26.11 -5.86 -21.35
N LYS A 252 -25.21 -5.04 -20.84
CA LYS A 252 -23.95 -5.56 -20.29
C LYS A 252 -24.21 -6.13 -18.89
N LEU A 253 -24.12 -7.45 -18.78
CA LEU A 253 -24.16 -8.15 -17.50
C LEU A 253 -22.75 -8.37 -16.98
N VAL A 254 -22.47 -7.89 -15.76
CA VAL A 254 -21.26 -8.20 -15.03
C VAL A 254 -21.61 -9.11 -13.86
N PRO A 255 -21.19 -10.37 -13.88
CA PRO A 255 -21.41 -11.28 -12.75
C PRO A 255 -20.71 -10.75 -11.50
N ILE A 256 -21.35 -10.86 -10.35
CA ILE A 256 -20.74 -10.54 -9.07
C ILE A 256 -20.17 -11.84 -8.50
N GLU A 257 -18.88 -11.79 -8.17
CA GLU A 257 -18.23 -12.89 -7.47
C GLU A 257 -18.84 -13.03 -6.07
N LYS A 258 -19.30 -14.25 -5.77
CA LYS A 258 -19.90 -14.55 -4.47
C LYS A 258 -18.82 -14.55 -3.40
N THR A 259 -18.95 -13.63 -2.48
CA THR A 259 -18.22 -13.70 -1.22
C THR A 259 -19.21 -14.06 -0.10
N PRO A 260 -18.78 -14.75 0.95
CA PRO A 260 -19.64 -15.04 2.10
C PRO A 260 -20.30 -13.79 2.70
N LEU A 261 -19.59 -12.67 2.70
CA LEU A 261 -20.14 -11.39 3.14
C LEU A 261 -21.24 -10.88 2.20
N PHE A 262 -21.06 -11.00 0.89
CA PHE A 262 -22.09 -10.60 -0.08
C PHE A 262 -23.35 -11.42 0.11
N ASP A 263 -23.24 -12.74 0.24
CA ASP A 263 -24.37 -13.63 0.50
C ASP A 263 -25.06 -13.31 1.83
N ALA A 264 -24.29 -13.01 2.87
CA ALA A 264 -24.84 -12.61 4.16
C ALA A 264 -25.63 -11.29 4.08
N VAL A 265 -25.14 -10.30 3.32
CA VAL A 265 -25.82 -9.01 3.11
C VAL A 265 -27.11 -9.18 2.31
N MET A 266 -27.10 -10.03 1.28
CA MET A 266 -28.25 -10.19 0.38
C MET A 266 -29.33 -11.12 0.95
N ASN A 267 -28.93 -12.20 1.62
CA ASN A 267 -29.83 -13.30 1.99
C ASN A 267 -29.79 -13.61 3.49
N GLY A 268 -28.84 -13.06 4.23
CA GLY A 268 -28.59 -13.41 5.62
C GLY A 268 -29.31 -12.51 6.63
N SER A 269 -29.14 -12.87 7.89
CA SER A 269 -29.54 -12.02 9.01
C SER A 269 -28.49 -10.93 9.31
N PRO A 270 -28.87 -9.83 9.98
CA PRO A 270 -27.89 -8.83 10.43
C PRO A 270 -26.74 -9.42 11.29
N ASP A 271 -27.02 -10.46 12.05
CA ASP A 271 -26.04 -11.15 12.89
C ASP A 271 -25.04 -11.94 12.03
N GLN A 272 -25.53 -12.57 10.96
CA GLN A 272 -24.66 -13.23 9.97
C GLN A 272 -23.74 -12.23 9.26
N VAL A 273 -24.27 -11.07 8.89
CA VAL A 273 -23.45 -9.98 8.30
C VAL A 273 -22.32 -9.57 9.24
N ARG A 274 -22.61 -9.39 10.53
CA ARG A 274 -21.58 -9.05 11.53
C ARG A 274 -20.53 -10.14 11.67
N MET A 275 -20.94 -11.41 11.65
CA MET A 275 -20.02 -12.55 11.70
C MET A 275 -19.10 -12.58 10.46
N GLU A 276 -19.66 -12.40 9.26
CA GLU A 276 -18.84 -12.36 8.04
C GLU A 276 -17.91 -11.14 7.98
N GLN A 277 -18.34 -9.99 8.50
CA GLN A 277 -17.45 -8.83 8.68
C GLN A 277 -16.32 -9.09 9.68
N TYR A 278 -16.60 -9.85 10.77
CA TYR A 278 -15.57 -10.31 11.71
C TYR A 278 -14.54 -11.17 10.99
N LYS A 279 -14.98 -12.21 10.28
CA LYS A 279 -14.10 -13.13 9.52
C LYS A 279 -13.28 -12.39 8.49
N GLN A 280 -13.88 -11.43 7.78
CA GLN A 280 -13.20 -10.63 6.77
C GLN A 280 -12.08 -9.78 7.38
N ARG A 281 -12.32 -9.07 8.49
CA ARG A 281 -11.28 -8.31 9.21
C ARG A 281 -10.16 -9.23 9.72
N TYR A 282 -10.50 -10.38 10.27
CA TYR A 282 -9.50 -11.36 10.72
C TYR A 282 -8.66 -11.86 9.54
N ASN A 283 -9.29 -12.20 8.43
CA ASN A 283 -8.57 -12.64 7.21
C ASN A 283 -7.68 -11.52 6.64
N SER A 284 -8.13 -10.27 6.66
CA SER A 284 -7.31 -9.12 6.23
C SER A 284 -6.02 -9.02 7.05
N ILE A 285 -6.10 -9.16 8.37
CA ILE A 285 -4.91 -9.20 9.24
C ILE A 285 -3.96 -10.33 8.80
N ARG A 286 -4.47 -11.54 8.56
CA ARG A 286 -3.64 -12.68 8.13
C ARG A 286 -2.95 -12.43 6.78
N ILE A 287 -3.67 -11.90 5.81
CA ILE A 287 -3.13 -11.59 4.47
C ILE A 287 -2.02 -10.55 4.58
N ILE A 288 -2.23 -9.47 5.37
CA ILE A 288 -1.21 -8.44 5.53
C ILE A 288 0.04 -9.01 6.23
N LEU A 289 -0.12 -9.85 7.26
CA LEU A 289 0.99 -10.54 7.93
C LEU A 289 1.78 -11.43 6.97
N GLN A 290 1.12 -12.15 6.05
CA GLN A 290 1.79 -12.96 5.02
C GLN A 290 2.60 -12.09 4.05
N ARG A 291 2.04 -10.95 3.61
CA ARG A 291 2.76 -10.00 2.75
C ARG A 291 3.97 -9.40 3.45
N LEU A 292 3.82 -8.97 4.70
CA LEU A 292 4.92 -8.45 5.51
C LEU A 292 6.05 -9.48 5.69
N ALA A 293 5.71 -10.74 5.91
CA ALA A 293 6.71 -11.81 6.03
C ALA A 293 7.48 -12.03 4.72
N ALA A 294 6.80 -12.01 3.57
CA ALA A 294 7.42 -12.10 2.26
C ALA A 294 8.33 -10.91 1.97
N THR A 295 7.83 -9.69 2.16
CA THR A 295 8.59 -8.45 1.93
C THR A 295 9.81 -8.35 2.84
N LYS A 296 9.70 -8.75 4.12
CA LYS A 296 10.81 -8.76 5.07
C LYS A 296 11.96 -9.64 4.58
N LYS A 297 11.66 -10.85 4.11
CA LYS A 297 12.68 -11.78 3.61
C LYS A 297 13.48 -11.17 2.46
N GLU A 298 12.81 -10.47 1.57
CA GLU A 298 13.43 -9.84 0.40
C GLU A 298 14.18 -8.54 0.73
N LEU A 299 13.73 -7.81 1.76
CA LEU A 299 14.29 -6.52 2.15
C LEU A 299 15.49 -6.67 3.09
N GLY A 300 15.51 -7.74 3.92
CA GLY A 300 16.49 -7.91 5.01
C GLY A 300 17.92 -7.81 4.51
N ASP A 301 18.27 -8.59 3.48
CA ASP A 301 19.63 -8.64 2.94
C ASP A 301 20.09 -7.27 2.39
N ALA A 302 19.19 -6.52 1.74
CA ALA A 302 19.52 -5.21 1.17
C ALA A 302 19.77 -4.16 2.28
N ILE A 303 18.94 -4.14 3.32
CA ILE A 303 19.09 -3.22 4.45
C ILE A 303 20.31 -3.59 5.29
N ASP A 304 20.55 -4.86 5.56
CA ASP A 304 21.72 -5.33 6.32
C ASP A 304 23.02 -4.99 5.58
N LYS A 305 23.07 -5.21 4.28
CA LYS A 305 24.20 -4.80 3.44
C LYS A 305 24.45 -3.31 3.48
N ALA A 306 23.41 -2.48 3.42
CA ALA A 306 23.52 -1.01 3.47
C ALA A 306 23.96 -0.54 4.88
N ALA A 307 23.37 -1.09 5.95
CA ALA A 307 23.64 -0.70 7.33
C ALA A 307 25.00 -1.18 7.87
N SER A 308 25.58 -2.25 7.30
CA SER A 308 26.87 -2.80 7.72
C SER A 308 28.07 -2.08 7.10
N ARG A 309 27.88 -1.16 6.16
CA ARG A 309 28.99 -0.41 5.54
C ARG A 309 29.70 0.45 6.58
N PRO A 310 31.04 0.44 6.61
CA PRO A 310 31.78 1.29 7.54
C PRO A 310 31.63 2.77 7.15
N ASP A 311 31.60 3.65 8.14
CA ASP A 311 31.59 5.08 7.91
C ASP A 311 32.94 5.51 7.30
N LEU A 312 32.92 6.38 6.29
CA LEU A 312 34.12 6.95 5.72
C LEU A 312 34.68 8.02 6.65
N PHE A 313 35.98 7.96 6.93
CA PHE A 313 36.63 8.96 7.76
C PHE A 313 36.44 10.35 7.15
N THR A 314 35.92 11.28 7.94
CA THR A 314 35.92 12.70 7.65
C THR A 314 37.26 13.25 8.15
N LEU A 315 38.16 13.58 7.21
CA LEU A 315 39.36 14.36 7.53
C LEU A 315 38.98 15.79 7.82
#